data_d28694190c6e993346bc7c83142ac511
#
_entry.id   d28694190c6e993346bc7c83142ac511
#
_cell.length_a   1.000
_cell.length_b   1.000
_cell.length_c   1.000
_cell.angle_alpha   90.00
_cell.angle_beta   90.00
_cell.angle_gamma   90.00
#
_symmetry.space_group_name_H-M   'P 1'
#
loop_
_entity.id
_entity.type
_entity.pdbx_description
1 polymer ?
#
loop_
_entity_poly.entity_id
_entity_poly.type
_entity_poly.pdbx_seq_one_letter_code
_entity_poly.pdbx_strand_id
1 'polypeptide(L)'
;MVAKNGLRAALVLAGVLVGVVVTVSLNRQSCTTADDVVPPALLPVGQALSVGSSGLPDFVTLVDTIAPSVVNISVSEKASSKLGRRRDFNGPFGMPSPFERPERKPRTRRSLGSGFIIDTEGYILTNHHVVADASKIVVRLHDESEYDAEIIGTDEKTDIAVIRITDADDLQPVPLGDSDALRVGEWVLAVGNPFGLDHTVTAGIVSAKGRRISQGNPYEDFVQTDAAINPGNSGGPLINLAGQVVGINTAIFSRGGGSIGIGFSIPINMARRAVPQLKEHGFVTRGWLGVRIQPVDDDIAESLGLDEAQGALVASVFDDSPASEAGVEAGDVIVSFDGQDVDKSDDLPAIVAETVPGKEVELVVIRDGASTTLKVTVARMDSDEEPAKPVKAEALGLSVQDITEELAAELGIDTNVEGVIVSAVEAGSPAERVGIRPGDVIEQVANTRVSNVKEFREQLADRDEDDSVLVLVRRGDDTLFRVIKPDAED
;
A
#
# COMPACT_ATOMS: atom_id res chain seq x y z
N MET A 1 46.21 -54.58 31.11
CA MET A 1 45.06 -54.17 30.31
C MET A 1 45.24 -52.71 29.77
N VAL A 2 46.44 -52.34 29.30
CA VAL A 2 46.79 -50.93 28.92
C VAL A 2 47.52 -50.85 27.58
N ALA A 3 47.56 -51.93 26.77
CA ALA A 3 48.38 -51.94 25.52
C ALA A 3 47.57 -51.97 24.20
N LYS A 4 46.26 -51.74 24.22
CA LYS A 4 45.42 -51.82 22.97
C LYS A 4 44.88 -50.49 22.42
N ASN A 5 45.03 -49.36 23.15
CA ASN A 5 44.48 -48.08 22.73
C ASN A 5 45.46 -47.16 21.97
N GLY A 6 46.73 -47.44 21.97
CA GLY A 6 47.73 -46.62 21.27
C GLY A 6 47.80 -46.84 19.74
N LEU A 7 47.39 -48.01 19.26
CA LEU A 7 47.50 -48.35 17.83
C LEU A 7 46.33 -47.81 16.97
N ARG A 8 45.19 -47.49 17.57
CA ARG A 8 44.04 -46.90 16.85
C ARG A 8 44.18 -45.40 16.62
N ALA A 9 44.86 -44.67 17.50
CA ALA A 9 45.09 -43.23 17.34
C ALA A 9 46.13 -42.91 16.23
N ALA A 10 47.12 -43.77 16.05
CA ALA A 10 48.14 -43.59 14.99
C ALA A 10 47.61 -43.86 13.56
N LEU A 11 46.60 -44.72 13.39
CA LEU A 11 45.99 -45.01 12.10
C LEU A 11 45.01 -43.92 11.60
N VAL A 12 44.38 -43.17 12.49
CA VAL A 12 43.47 -42.09 12.15
C VAL A 12 44.29 -40.83 11.71
N LEU A 13 45.42 -40.56 12.31
CA LEU A 13 46.27 -39.42 11.90
C LEU A 13 46.97 -39.63 10.55
N ALA A 14 47.29 -40.87 10.19
CA ALA A 14 47.92 -41.19 8.89
C ALA A 14 46.90 -41.07 7.74
N GLY A 15 45.59 -41.37 7.98
CA GLY A 15 44.52 -41.26 6.98
C GLY A 15 44.17 -39.81 6.61
N VAL A 16 44.26 -38.88 7.54
CA VAL A 16 43.96 -37.45 7.31
C VAL A 16 45.06 -36.74 6.51
N LEU A 17 46.33 -37.13 6.72
CA LEU A 17 47.48 -36.53 5.97
C LEU A 17 47.58 -36.96 4.52
N VAL A 18 47.11 -38.19 4.17
CA VAL A 18 47.08 -38.69 2.78
C VAL A 18 45.91 -38.08 2.01
N GLY A 19 44.79 -37.82 2.66
CA GLY A 19 43.63 -37.17 2.03
C GLY A 19 43.85 -35.72 1.58
N VAL A 20 44.64 -34.94 2.33
CA VAL A 20 44.94 -33.54 2.02
C VAL A 20 45.98 -33.38 0.89
N VAL A 21 46.88 -34.36 0.72
CA VAL A 21 47.92 -34.30 -0.36
C VAL A 21 47.34 -34.73 -1.71
N VAL A 22 46.32 -35.59 -1.75
CA VAL A 22 45.69 -36.04 -3.01
C VAL A 22 44.73 -34.99 -3.58
N THR A 23 44.09 -34.14 -2.75
CA THR A 23 43.19 -33.10 -3.21
C THR A 23 43.90 -31.86 -3.80
N VAL A 24 45.14 -31.61 -3.50
CA VAL A 24 45.91 -30.47 -4.03
C VAL A 24 46.58 -30.78 -5.38
N SER A 25 46.76 -32.07 -5.75
CA SER A 25 47.46 -32.48 -6.97
C SER A 25 46.56 -32.72 -8.21
N LEU A 26 45.24 -32.62 -8.09
CA LEU A 26 44.31 -32.93 -9.21
C LEU A 26 43.71 -31.69 -9.90
N ASN A 27 44.13 -30.46 -9.53
CA ASN A 27 43.57 -29.23 -10.11
C ASN A 27 44.57 -28.46 -10.99
N ARG A 28 45.43 -29.16 -11.73
CA ARG A 28 46.27 -28.59 -12.79
C ARG A 28 46.20 -29.42 -14.05
N GLN A 29 45.13 -29.24 -14.85
CA GLN A 29 45.24 -29.49 -16.32
C GLN A 29 44.05 -28.83 -17.04
N SER A 30 44.47 -27.99 -17.98
CA SER A 30 43.87 -27.66 -19.27
C SER A 30 43.01 -26.38 -19.34
N CYS A 31 43.69 -25.25 -19.59
CA CYS A 31 43.16 -24.17 -20.42
C CYS A 31 43.29 -24.59 -21.88
N THR A 32 42.19 -24.69 -22.59
CA THR A 32 42.11 -24.55 -24.04
C THR A 32 41.20 -23.40 -24.38
N THR A 33 41.72 -22.51 -25.20
CA THR A 33 41.15 -21.33 -25.79
C THR A 33 39.83 -21.58 -26.50
N ALA A 34 38.81 -20.80 -26.25
CA ALA A 34 37.69 -20.62 -27.14
C ALA A 34 37.24 -19.11 -27.11
N ASP A 35 37.03 -18.65 -28.29
CA ASP A 35 36.87 -17.30 -28.78
C ASP A 35 35.79 -16.45 -28.14
N ASP A 36 36.08 -15.15 -28.06
CA ASP A 36 35.23 -13.96 -28.10
C ASP A 36 33.71 -14.12 -28.00
N VAL A 37 33.22 -14.08 -26.75
CA VAL A 37 31.89 -13.58 -26.44
C VAL A 37 32.06 -12.36 -25.54
N VAL A 38 31.84 -11.17 -26.10
CA VAL A 38 31.80 -9.92 -25.34
C VAL A 38 30.62 -9.99 -24.38
N PRO A 39 30.81 -10.00 -23.06
CA PRO A 39 29.70 -9.90 -22.12
C PRO A 39 29.08 -8.50 -22.20
N PRO A 40 27.74 -8.36 -22.04
CA PRO A 40 27.13 -7.05 -21.96
C PRO A 40 27.74 -6.27 -20.80
N ALA A 41 28.01 -4.98 -21.04
CA ALA A 41 28.61 -4.07 -20.08
C ALA A 41 27.80 -4.10 -18.77
N LEU A 42 28.38 -4.67 -17.74
CA LEU A 42 27.91 -4.51 -16.37
C LEU A 42 28.05 -3.04 -16.02
N LEU A 43 26.91 -2.39 -15.76
CA LEU A 43 26.89 -1.09 -15.10
C LEU A 43 27.72 -1.17 -13.82
N PRO A 44 28.45 -0.13 -13.42
CA PRO A 44 29.33 -0.18 -12.26
C PRO A 44 28.48 -0.56 -11.03
N VAL A 45 28.74 -1.74 -10.48
CA VAL A 45 28.26 -2.13 -9.15
C VAL A 45 28.76 -1.05 -8.21
N GLY A 46 27.79 -0.35 -7.57
CA GLY A 46 28.12 0.70 -6.59
C GLY A 46 29.18 0.20 -5.64
N GLN A 47 30.20 1.01 -5.41
CA GLN A 47 31.31 0.68 -4.52
C GLN A 47 30.70 0.29 -3.17
N ALA A 48 30.83 -0.98 -2.78
CA ALA A 48 30.50 -1.42 -1.43
C ALA A 48 31.29 -0.53 -0.47
N LEU A 49 30.61 0.25 0.35
CA LEU A 49 31.24 1.10 1.36
C LEU A 49 32.18 0.23 2.19
N SER A 50 33.45 0.60 2.23
CA SER A 50 34.48 -0.12 2.93
C SER A 50 34.11 -0.26 4.41
N VAL A 51 34.11 -1.48 4.92
CA VAL A 51 34.08 -1.74 6.36
C VAL A 51 35.23 -0.96 6.96
N GLY A 52 34.93 0.01 7.84
CA GLY A 52 35.98 0.79 8.53
C GLY A 52 37.00 -0.14 9.23
N SER A 53 38.19 0.32 9.48
CA SER A 53 39.29 -0.45 10.08
C SER A 53 38.95 -1.11 11.43
N SER A 54 37.79 -0.83 12.00
CA SER A 54 37.22 -1.40 13.24
C SER A 54 36.28 -2.59 13.03
N GLY A 55 35.96 -2.98 11.77
CA GLY A 55 35.00 -4.05 11.49
C GLY A 55 33.54 -3.66 11.70
N LEU A 56 33.22 -2.43 12.08
CA LEU A 56 31.87 -1.89 12.24
C LEU A 56 31.44 -1.11 10.99
N PRO A 57 30.13 -1.09 10.67
CA PRO A 57 29.59 -0.27 9.58
C PRO A 57 29.86 1.23 9.81
N ASP A 58 30.23 1.95 8.75
CA ASP A 58 30.35 3.40 8.78
C ASP A 58 28.99 4.07 8.50
N PHE A 59 28.19 4.19 9.55
CA PHE A 59 26.87 4.82 9.45
C PHE A 59 26.92 6.32 9.15
N VAL A 60 28.00 7.01 9.53
CA VAL A 60 28.12 8.46 9.32
C VAL A 60 28.22 8.76 7.83
N THR A 61 29.18 8.16 7.15
CA THR A 61 29.31 8.33 5.68
C THR A 61 28.08 7.89 4.92
N LEU A 62 27.41 6.82 5.39
CA LEU A 62 26.17 6.32 4.78
C LEU A 62 25.06 7.36 4.89
N VAL A 63 24.84 7.92 6.08
CA VAL A 63 23.82 8.94 6.32
C VAL A 63 24.08 10.21 5.52
N ASP A 64 25.32 10.71 5.51
CA ASP A 64 25.69 11.90 4.74
C ASP A 64 25.40 11.73 3.24
N THR A 65 25.56 10.50 2.72
CA THR A 65 25.30 10.19 1.30
C THR A 65 23.83 10.22 0.96
N ILE A 66 22.93 9.75 1.85
CA ILE A 66 21.51 9.60 1.53
C ILE A 66 20.63 10.73 2.06
N ALA A 67 21.12 11.50 3.04
CA ALA A 67 20.36 12.61 3.63
C ALA A 67 19.79 13.59 2.58
N PRO A 68 20.50 13.97 1.50
CA PRO A 68 19.95 14.86 0.48
C PRO A 68 18.72 14.30 -0.27
N SER A 69 18.55 12.97 -0.26
CA SER A 69 17.42 12.31 -0.91
C SER A 69 16.17 12.21 -0.01
N VAL A 70 16.32 12.42 1.32
CA VAL A 70 15.23 12.26 2.28
C VAL A 70 14.58 13.61 2.59
N VAL A 71 13.27 13.67 2.44
CA VAL A 71 12.51 14.91 2.54
C VAL A 71 11.52 14.89 3.71
N ASN A 72 11.18 16.08 4.21
CA ASN A 72 10.06 16.28 5.11
C ASN A 72 8.79 16.53 4.31
N ILE A 73 7.68 15.93 4.74
CA ILE A 73 6.35 16.14 4.16
C ILE A 73 5.44 16.76 5.22
N SER A 74 4.98 17.98 4.96
CA SER A 74 4.02 18.69 5.78
C SER A 74 2.67 18.75 5.08
N VAL A 75 1.64 18.21 5.73
CA VAL A 75 0.28 18.16 5.20
C VAL A 75 -0.62 19.09 5.98
N SER A 76 -1.41 19.88 5.27
CA SER A 76 -2.49 20.70 5.85
C SER A 76 -3.82 20.02 5.55
N GLU A 77 -4.54 19.59 6.58
CA GLU A 77 -5.89 19.04 6.47
C GLU A 77 -6.92 20.17 6.39
N LYS A 78 -7.94 20.04 5.55
CA LYS A 78 -9.16 20.85 5.68
C LYS A 78 -9.77 20.53 7.03
N ALA A 79 -9.95 21.55 7.88
CA ALA A 79 -10.72 21.37 9.10
C ALA A 79 -12.12 20.87 8.71
N SER A 80 -12.34 19.57 8.75
CA SER A 80 -13.68 19.03 8.71
C SER A 80 -14.40 19.64 9.90
N SER A 81 -15.44 20.41 9.64
CA SER A 81 -16.38 20.85 10.67
C SER A 81 -17.13 19.58 11.16
N LYS A 82 -16.46 18.70 11.89
CA LYS A 82 -17.17 17.75 12.74
C LYS A 82 -17.94 18.65 13.71
N LEU A 83 -19.16 19.00 13.32
CA LEU A 83 -20.19 19.47 14.25
C LEU A 83 -20.35 18.32 15.26
N GLY A 84 -19.45 18.31 16.24
CA GLY A 84 -19.73 17.57 17.46
C GLY A 84 -21.12 18.00 17.89
N ARG A 85 -22.07 17.08 17.88
CA ARG A 85 -23.37 17.24 18.54
C ARG A 85 -23.07 17.79 19.93
N ARG A 86 -23.02 19.12 20.05
CA ARG A 86 -23.22 19.76 21.34
C ARG A 86 -24.64 19.34 21.71
N ARG A 87 -24.78 18.39 22.64
CA ARG A 87 -25.91 18.34 23.51
C ARG A 87 -25.92 19.73 24.17
N ASP A 88 -26.79 20.59 23.65
CA ASP A 88 -27.17 21.80 24.34
C ASP A 88 -27.71 21.35 25.70
N PHE A 89 -26.84 21.42 26.70
CA PHE A 89 -27.22 21.29 28.07
C PHE A 89 -27.89 22.62 28.42
N ASN A 90 -29.12 22.80 27.93
CA ASN A 90 -30.02 23.77 28.48
C ASN A 90 -30.29 23.36 29.91
N GLY A 91 -29.63 23.99 30.83
CA GLY A 91 -29.96 23.89 32.26
C GLY A 91 -31.46 24.22 32.46
N PRO A 92 -32.11 23.73 33.51
CA PRO A 92 -33.55 23.82 33.72
C PRO A 92 -34.10 25.27 33.83
N PHE A 93 -33.32 26.31 33.55
CA PHE A 93 -33.74 27.72 33.66
C PHE A 93 -33.37 28.59 32.44
N GLY A 94 -33.04 28.03 31.26
CA GLY A 94 -32.99 28.81 30.02
C GLY A 94 -32.14 30.10 30.01
N MET A 95 -31.19 30.26 30.93
CA MET A 95 -30.31 31.45 30.98
C MET A 95 -29.08 31.28 30.08
N PRO A 96 -28.76 32.29 29.20
CA PRO A 96 -27.51 32.29 28.46
C PRO A 96 -26.32 32.30 29.44
N SER A 97 -25.36 31.39 29.24
CA SER A 97 -24.13 31.37 30.03
C SER A 97 -23.32 32.62 29.73
N PRO A 98 -22.91 33.43 30.77
CA PRO A 98 -22.09 34.60 30.55
C PRO A 98 -20.62 34.30 30.19
N PHE A 99 -20.29 33.04 29.92
CA PHE A 99 -18.99 32.63 29.44
C PHE A 99 -19.11 32.11 28.00
N GLU A 100 -19.43 33.00 27.05
CA GLU A 100 -19.11 32.74 25.65
C GLU A 100 -17.60 32.62 25.51
N ARG A 101 -17.11 31.40 25.38
CA ARG A 101 -15.72 31.18 24.96
C ARG A 101 -15.61 31.65 23.51
N PRO A 102 -14.61 32.52 23.20
CA PRO A 102 -14.40 32.97 21.84
C PRO A 102 -14.31 31.76 20.90
N GLU A 103 -15.03 31.85 19.78
CA GLU A 103 -14.97 30.86 18.69
C GLU A 103 -13.51 30.60 18.38
N ARG A 104 -13.05 29.38 18.70
CA ARG A 104 -11.73 28.94 18.27
C ARG A 104 -11.83 28.79 16.76
N LYS A 105 -11.13 29.66 16.03
CA LYS A 105 -10.89 29.50 14.60
C LYS A 105 -10.50 28.04 14.34
N PRO A 106 -11.01 27.40 13.27
CA PRO A 106 -10.64 26.03 12.92
C PRO A 106 -9.10 25.96 12.86
N ARG A 107 -8.51 25.16 13.74
CA ARG A 107 -7.08 24.93 13.72
C ARG A 107 -6.82 23.96 12.57
N THR A 108 -6.14 24.43 11.53
CA THR A 108 -5.56 23.58 10.52
C THR A 108 -4.70 22.53 11.23
N ARG A 109 -5.08 21.26 11.11
CA ARG A 109 -4.28 20.17 11.64
C ARG A 109 -3.12 19.99 10.68
N ARG A 110 -1.89 19.99 11.17
CA ARG A 110 -0.71 19.66 10.38
C ARG A 110 -0.29 18.25 10.74
N SER A 111 -0.28 17.36 9.75
CA SER A 111 0.37 16.07 9.84
C SER A 111 1.78 16.19 9.29
N LEU A 112 2.72 15.46 9.85
CA LEU A 112 4.12 15.45 9.46
C LEU A 112 4.56 14.04 9.17
N GLY A 113 5.20 13.84 8.02
CA GLY A 113 5.81 12.60 7.59
C GLY A 113 7.13 12.83 6.89
N SER A 114 7.68 11.77 6.36
CA SER A 114 8.89 11.76 5.55
C SER A 114 8.59 11.18 4.17
N GLY A 115 9.53 11.38 3.24
CA GLY A 115 9.56 10.76 1.94
C GLY A 115 10.99 10.67 1.44
N PHE A 116 11.17 10.12 0.25
CA PHE A 116 12.46 10.12 -0.41
C PHE A 116 12.32 10.25 -1.92
N ILE A 117 13.27 10.96 -2.51
CA ILE A 117 13.32 11.26 -3.95
C ILE A 117 13.75 10.01 -4.71
N ILE A 118 12.99 9.61 -5.74
CA ILE A 118 13.25 8.40 -6.53
C ILE A 118 13.80 8.67 -7.92
N ASP A 119 13.65 9.91 -8.43
CA ASP A 119 14.22 10.35 -9.71
C ASP A 119 14.50 11.85 -9.74
N THR A 120 15.11 12.30 -10.82
CA THR A 120 15.45 13.73 -11.06
C THR A 120 14.27 14.55 -11.59
N GLU A 121 13.11 13.93 -11.83
CA GLU A 121 11.88 14.60 -12.29
C GLU A 121 11.02 15.09 -11.12
N GLY A 122 11.48 14.88 -9.87
CA GLY A 122 10.83 15.35 -8.66
C GLY A 122 9.82 14.38 -8.07
N TYR A 123 9.81 13.12 -8.50
CA TYR A 123 8.95 12.11 -7.88
C TYR A 123 9.51 11.65 -6.53
N ILE A 124 8.62 11.57 -5.56
CA ILE A 124 8.90 11.23 -4.17
C ILE A 124 8.00 10.08 -3.74
N LEU A 125 8.57 9.06 -3.13
CA LEU A 125 7.83 8.00 -2.45
C LEU A 125 7.58 8.35 -0.99
N THR A 126 6.36 8.03 -0.54
CA THR A 126 5.94 8.15 0.87
C THR A 126 4.82 7.15 1.15
N ASN A 127 4.23 7.19 2.35
CA ASN A 127 3.05 6.40 2.67
C ASN A 127 1.76 7.09 2.23
N HIS A 128 0.74 6.30 1.89
CA HIS A 128 -0.61 6.78 1.62
C HIS A 128 -1.17 7.55 2.81
N HIS A 129 -1.12 6.99 4.04
CA HIS A 129 -1.65 7.63 5.25
C HIS A 129 -1.01 8.98 5.58
N VAL A 130 0.19 9.29 5.05
CA VAL A 130 0.84 10.61 5.21
C VAL A 130 0.12 11.68 4.39
N VAL A 131 -0.46 11.33 3.23
CA VAL A 131 -1.01 12.28 2.25
C VAL A 131 -2.52 12.15 2.03
N ALA A 132 -3.19 11.13 2.58
CA ALA A 132 -4.59 10.78 2.30
C ALA A 132 -5.58 11.95 2.49
N ASP A 133 -5.47 12.71 3.59
CA ASP A 133 -6.39 13.80 3.94
C ASP A 133 -5.85 15.20 3.55
N ALA A 134 -4.87 15.23 2.65
CA ALA A 134 -4.17 16.45 2.30
C ALA A 134 -5.03 17.42 1.49
N SER A 135 -5.21 18.64 2.00
CA SER A 135 -5.69 19.77 1.19
C SER A 135 -4.54 20.57 0.54
N LYS A 136 -3.36 20.48 1.14
CA LYS A 136 -2.11 21.05 0.65
C LYS A 136 -0.95 20.22 1.19
N ILE A 137 0.00 19.89 0.32
CA ILE A 137 1.24 19.20 0.65
C ILE A 137 2.40 20.15 0.39
N VAL A 138 3.31 20.26 1.36
CA VAL A 138 4.56 21.00 1.22
C VAL A 138 5.70 20.05 1.54
N VAL A 139 6.61 19.91 0.60
CA VAL A 139 7.85 19.13 0.73
C VAL A 139 8.99 20.08 1.05
N ARG A 140 9.76 19.76 2.10
CA ARG A 140 10.98 20.47 2.45
C ARG A 140 12.19 19.57 2.20
N LEU A 141 13.12 20.05 1.39
CA LEU A 141 14.36 19.37 1.04
C LEU A 141 15.44 19.54 2.13
N HIS A 142 16.55 18.86 1.94
CA HIS A 142 17.71 18.91 2.85
C HIS A 142 18.34 20.31 2.97
N ASP A 143 18.31 21.11 1.91
CA ASP A 143 18.81 22.49 1.86
C ASP A 143 17.82 23.52 2.43
N GLU A 144 16.75 23.03 3.07
CA GLU A 144 15.66 23.82 3.66
C GLU A 144 14.71 24.48 2.65
N SER A 145 14.89 24.29 1.36
CA SER A 145 13.94 24.77 0.33
C SER A 145 12.59 24.06 0.44
N GLU A 146 11.49 24.80 0.22
CA GLU A 146 10.13 24.30 0.32
C GLU A 146 9.45 24.36 -1.05
N TYR A 147 8.76 23.26 -1.41
CA TYR A 147 8.03 23.12 -2.65
C TYR A 147 6.61 22.63 -2.38
N ASP A 148 5.65 23.16 -3.12
CA ASP A 148 4.31 22.60 -3.16
C ASP A 148 4.38 21.27 -3.93
N ALA A 149 3.69 20.25 -3.44
CA ALA A 149 3.67 18.94 -4.07
C ALA A 149 2.26 18.52 -4.45
N GLU A 150 2.16 17.75 -5.52
CA GLU A 150 0.93 17.17 -6.03
C GLU A 150 0.94 15.66 -5.79
N ILE A 151 -0.22 15.09 -5.45
CA ILE A 151 -0.40 13.63 -5.41
C ILE A 151 -0.51 13.12 -6.84
N ILE A 152 0.40 12.25 -7.24
CA ILE A 152 0.39 11.60 -8.56
C ILE A 152 -0.46 10.34 -8.52
N GLY A 153 -0.34 9.55 -7.46
CA GLY A 153 -1.13 8.36 -7.27
C GLY A 153 -0.95 7.77 -5.87
N THR A 154 -1.93 7.01 -5.44
CA THR A 154 -1.95 6.37 -4.12
C THR A 154 -2.44 4.94 -4.20
N ASP A 155 -1.98 4.12 -3.27
CA ASP A 155 -2.46 2.78 -3.05
C ASP A 155 -2.68 2.56 -1.55
N GLU A 156 -3.91 2.65 -1.12
CA GLU A 156 -4.31 2.50 0.27
C GLU A 156 -4.03 1.08 0.80
N LYS A 157 -4.26 0.06 -0.03
CA LYS A 157 -4.11 -1.35 0.37
C LYS A 157 -2.68 -1.72 0.75
N THR A 158 -1.67 -1.10 0.13
CA THR A 158 -0.24 -1.28 0.45
C THR A 158 0.38 -0.10 1.18
N ASP A 159 -0.40 0.95 1.47
CA ASP A 159 0.03 2.19 2.13
C ASP A 159 1.17 2.90 1.37
N ILE A 160 1.11 2.93 0.03
CA ILE A 160 2.11 3.58 -0.82
C ILE A 160 1.49 4.82 -1.49
N ALA A 161 2.25 5.91 -1.55
CA ALA A 161 1.91 7.10 -2.33
C ALA A 161 3.11 7.62 -3.12
N VAL A 162 2.83 8.15 -4.31
CA VAL A 162 3.75 8.91 -5.14
C VAL A 162 3.26 10.35 -5.18
N ILE A 163 4.11 11.27 -4.75
CA ILE A 163 3.89 12.71 -4.90
C ILE A 163 4.96 13.30 -5.81
N ARG A 164 4.75 14.49 -6.33
CA ARG A 164 5.70 15.17 -7.21
C ARG A 164 5.86 16.63 -6.81
N ILE A 165 7.11 17.09 -6.78
CA ILE A 165 7.48 18.50 -6.74
C ILE A 165 7.94 18.95 -8.14
N THR A 166 7.71 20.20 -8.48
CA THR A 166 8.17 20.84 -9.73
C THR A 166 9.12 21.99 -9.41
N ASP A 167 9.88 22.42 -10.41
CA ASP A 167 10.77 23.59 -10.32
C ASP A 167 11.89 23.47 -9.26
N ALA A 168 12.27 22.23 -8.93
CA ALA A 168 13.40 21.93 -8.05
C ALA A 168 14.60 21.47 -8.89
N ASP A 169 15.74 22.12 -8.66
CA ASP A 169 17.00 21.80 -9.30
C ASP A 169 17.85 20.88 -8.43
N ASP A 170 18.83 20.21 -9.02
CA ASP A 170 19.86 19.39 -8.34
C ASP A 170 19.34 18.30 -7.40
N LEU A 171 18.17 17.71 -7.71
CA LEU A 171 17.60 16.62 -6.95
C LEU A 171 18.50 15.39 -6.95
N GLN A 172 18.69 14.78 -5.79
CA GLN A 172 19.50 13.59 -5.60
C GLN A 172 18.61 12.38 -5.32
N PRO A 173 18.34 11.51 -6.32
CA PRO A 173 17.58 10.29 -6.09
C PRO A 173 18.37 9.28 -5.27
N VAL A 174 17.69 8.60 -4.33
CA VAL A 174 18.29 7.48 -3.60
C VAL A 174 18.20 6.19 -4.43
N PRO A 175 19.26 5.35 -4.48
CA PRO A 175 19.19 4.08 -5.18
C PRO A 175 18.25 3.11 -4.49
N LEU A 176 17.38 2.45 -5.28
CA LEU A 176 16.48 1.41 -4.79
C LEU A 176 17.19 0.05 -4.80
N GLY A 177 17.17 -0.65 -3.67
CA GLY A 177 17.72 -1.97 -3.48
C GLY A 177 16.77 -3.09 -3.88
N ASP A 178 17.01 -4.29 -3.38
CA ASP A 178 16.18 -5.48 -3.58
C ASP A 178 15.76 -6.04 -2.21
N SER A 179 14.45 -5.91 -1.89
CA SER A 179 13.90 -6.39 -0.62
C SER A 179 13.77 -7.91 -0.56
N ASP A 180 13.72 -8.60 -1.70
CA ASP A 180 13.62 -10.06 -1.72
C ASP A 180 14.96 -10.69 -1.34
N ALA A 181 16.06 -10.03 -1.71
CA ALA A 181 17.43 -10.43 -1.35
C ALA A 181 17.79 -10.19 0.14
N LEU A 182 16.98 -9.42 0.91
CA LEU A 182 17.22 -9.19 2.33
C LEU A 182 17.18 -10.48 3.13
N ARG A 183 18.10 -10.59 4.09
CA ARG A 183 18.18 -11.70 5.03
C ARG A 183 17.95 -11.22 6.46
N VAL A 184 17.30 -12.03 7.26
CA VAL A 184 17.17 -11.78 8.71
C VAL A 184 18.56 -11.69 9.32
N GLY A 185 18.78 -10.65 10.16
CA GLY A 185 20.06 -10.33 10.76
C GLY A 185 20.89 -9.28 10.02
N GLU A 186 20.52 -8.88 8.80
CA GLU A 186 21.23 -7.80 8.08
C GLU A 186 20.94 -6.44 8.72
N TRP A 187 21.99 -5.60 8.77
CA TRP A 187 21.89 -4.24 9.28
C TRP A 187 21.05 -3.37 8.36
N VAL A 188 20.15 -2.58 8.97
CA VAL A 188 19.34 -1.58 8.28
C VAL A 188 19.29 -0.29 9.11
N LEU A 189 19.10 0.84 8.41
CA LEU A 189 18.88 2.15 9.03
C LEU A 189 17.51 2.67 8.58
N ALA A 190 16.70 3.06 9.56
CA ALA A 190 15.47 3.81 9.29
C ALA A 190 15.78 5.30 9.34
N VAL A 191 15.45 6.00 8.26
CA VAL A 191 15.73 7.44 8.13
C VAL A 191 14.42 8.18 7.95
N GLY A 192 14.32 9.35 8.56
CA GLY A 192 13.21 10.27 8.40
C GLY A 192 13.64 11.70 8.66
N ASN A 193 12.75 12.64 8.31
CA ASN A 193 12.91 14.07 8.58
C ASN A 193 11.65 14.64 9.22
N PRO A 194 11.33 14.24 10.48
CA PRO A 194 10.04 14.51 11.10
C PRO A 194 9.72 16.01 11.32
N PHE A 195 10.74 16.85 11.42
CA PHE A 195 10.55 18.28 11.77
C PHE A 195 11.13 19.22 10.69
N GLY A 196 11.71 18.68 9.61
CA GLY A 196 12.34 19.48 8.56
C GLY A 196 13.58 20.26 9.02
N LEU A 197 14.17 19.91 10.17
CA LEU A 197 15.35 20.57 10.71
C LEU A 197 16.60 19.69 10.53
N ASP A 198 16.54 18.47 11.04
CA ASP A 198 17.61 17.47 10.96
C ASP A 198 17.04 16.08 10.72
N HIS A 199 17.78 15.24 10.02
CA HIS A 199 17.38 13.86 9.80
C HIS A 199 17.43 13.07 11.10
N THR A 200 16.39 12.29 11.35
CA THR A 200 16.39 11.29 12.41
C THR A 200 16.81 9.95 11.82
N VAL A 201 17.87 9.38 12.36
CA VAL A 201 18.41 8.10 11.92
C VAL A 201 18.42 7.13 13.08
N THR A 202 17.90 5.93 12.85
CA THR A 202 17.95 4.82 13.80
C THR A 202 18.51 3.58 13.11
N ALA A 203 19.32 2.81 13.82
CA ALA A 203 19.96 1.60 13.30
C ALA A 203 19.39 0.36 14.00
N GLY A 204 19.27 -0.71 13.26
CA GLY A 204 18.82 -2.01 13.73
C GLY A 204 19.12 -3.09 12.69
N ILE A 205 18.41 -4.22 12.80
CA ILE A 205 18.53 -5.33 11.87
C ILE A 205 17.16 -5.69 11.27
N VAL A 206 17.18 -6.43 10.19
CA VAL A 206 16.01 -7.15 9.71
C VAL A 206 15.68 -8.25 10.72
N SER A 207 14.56 -8.12 11.42
CA SER A 207 14.14 -9.08 12.45
C SER A 207 13.31 -10.22 11.88
N ALA A 208 12.51 -9.95 10.84
CA ALA A 208 11.69 -10.92 10.11
C ALA A 208 11.28 -10.36 8.74
N LYS A 209 10.75 -11.23 7.87
CA LYS A 209 10.11 -10.88 6.59
C LYS A 209 8.73 -11.53 6.53
N GLY A 210 7.87 -11.07 5.61
CA GLY A 210 6.55 -11.68 5.41
C GLY A 210 5.60 -11.43 6.59
N ARG A 211 5.70 -10.29 7.28
CA ARG A 211 4.82 -9.99 8.43
C ARG A 211 3.53 -9.34 7.98
N ARG A 212 2.42 -9.86 8.50
CA ARG A 212 1.08 -9.28 8.40
C ARG A 212 0.66 -8.83 9.80
N ILE A 213 0.19 -7.60 9.93
CA ILE A 213 -0.15 -6.99 11.23
C ILE A 213 -1.64 -6.70 11.37
N SER A 214 -2.35 -6.51 10.25
CA SER A 214 -3.79 -6.29 10.20
C SER A 214 -4.51 -7.59 9.90
N GLN A 215 -5.59 -7.86 10.64
CA GLN A 215 -6.48 -8.97 10.29
C GLN A 215 -7.33 -8.53 9.09
N GLY A 216 -7.17 -9.24 7.96
CA GLY A 216 -7.99 -9.03 6.77
C GLY A 216 -7.35 -8.24 5.62
N ASN A 217 -6.13 -7.70 5.77
CA ASN A 217 -5.40 -7.14 4.64
C ASN A 217 -4.40 -8.17 4.06
N PRO A 218 -4.74 -8.84 2.96
CA PRO A 218 -3.88 -9.87 2.36
C PRO A 218 -2.67 -9.29 1.62
N TYR A 219 -2.63 -7.97 1.40
CA TYR A 219 -1.56 -7.29 0.67
C TYR A 219 -0.40 -6.85 1.55
N GLU A 220 -0.48 -7.08 2.86
CA GLU A 220 0.62 -6.82 3.77
C GLU A 220 1.70 -7.89 3.65
N ASP A 221 2.94 -7.44 3.46
CA ASP A 221 4.16 -8.26 3.42
C ASP A 221 5.33 -7.47 4.03
N PHE A 222 5.23 -7.12 5.32
CA PHE A 222 6.18 -6.21 5.94
C PHE A 222 7.53 -6.85 6.24
N VAL A 223 8.59 -6.06 6.06
CA VAL A 223 9.89 -6.26 6.69
C VAL A 223 9.79 -5.75 8.13
N GLN A 224 10.03 -6.64 9.10
CA GLN A 224 10.13 -6.28 10.52
C GLN A 224 11.57 -5.90 10.86
N THR A 225 11.74 -4.81 11.63
CA THR A 225 13.04 -4.34 12.12
C THR A 225 12.97 -3.89 13.58
N ASP A 226 14.07 -3.96 14.29
CA ASP A 226 14.24 -3.36 15.62
C ASP A 226 14.84 -1.94 15.56
N ALA A 227 15.21 -1.45 14.36
CA ALA A 227 15.46 -0.03 14.16
C ALA A 227 14.24 0.78 14.63
N ALA A 228 14.46 1.77 15.49
CA ALA A 228 13.35 2.48 16.12
C ALA A 228 12.58 3.33 15.08
N ILE A 229 11.34 2.94 14.77
CA ILE A 229 10.42 3.73 13.97
C ILE A 229 9.50 4.50 14.92
N ASN A 230 9.35 5.79 14.70
CA ASN A 230 8.50 6.68 15.50
C ASN A 230 7.72 7.63 14.57
N PRO A 231 6.65 8.27 15.06
CA PRO A 231 5.92 9.28 14.29
C PRO A 231 6.88 10.32 13.66
N GLY A 232 6.78 10.47 12.34
CA GLY A 232 7.65 11.32 11.54
C GLY A 232 8.68 10.57 10.69
N ASN A 233 9.06 9.32 11.03
CA ASN A 233 9.85 8.47 10.13
C ASN A 233 8.96 7.78 9.08
N SER A 234 7.63 7.74 9.28
CA SER A 234 6.68 7.15 8.32
C SER A 234 6.83 7.80 6.96
N GLY A 235 6.90 7.00 5.90
CA GLY A 235 7.16 7.39 4.52
C GLY A 235 8.65 7.55 4.19
N GLY A 236 9.54 7.63 5.18
CA GLY A 236 10.99 7.66 4.98
C GLY A 236 11.57 6.29 4.61
N PRO A 237 12.81 6.23 4.08
CA PRO A 237 13.42 4.99 3.64
C PRO A 237 13.96 4.14 4.80
N LEU A 238 13.85 2.81 4.66
CA LEU A 238 14.68 1.82 5.32
C LEU A 238 15.81 1.47 4.36
N ILE A 239 17.08 1.65 4.76
CA ILE A 239 18.23 1.46 3.90
C ILE A 239 19.16 0.35 4.40
N ASN A 240 19.81 -0.34 3.47
CA ASN A 240 20.85 -1.31 3.75
C ASN A 240 22.24 -0.63 3.86
N LEU A 241 23.29 -1.40 4.19
CA LEU A 241 24.66 -0.89 4.29
C LEU A 241 25.29 -0.46 2.95
N ALA A 242 24.67 -0.78 1.83
CA ALA A 242 25.09 -0.30 0.50
C ALA A 242 24.46 1.05 0.13
N GLY A 243 23.69 1.69 1.03
CA GLY A 243 23.01 2.96 0.77
C GLY A 243 21.78 2.82 -0.13
N GLN A 244 21.22 1.62 -0.26
CA GLN A 244 20.07 1.36 -1.09
C GLN A 244 18.81 1.25 -0.22
N VAL A 245 17.69 1.82 -0.70
CA VAL A 245 16.39 1.66 -0.05
C VAL A 245 15.90 0.23 -0.23
N VAL A 246 15.61 -0.44 0.87
CA VAL A 246 15.08 -1.80 0.93
C VAL A 246 13.65 -1.85 1.48
N GLY A 247 13.14 -0.72 2.01
CA GLY A 247 11.76 -0.60 2.47
C GLY A 247 11.34 0.85 2.69
N ILE A 248 10.03 1.04 2.92
CA ILE A 248 9.42 2.30 3.31
C ILE A 248 8.93 2.15 4.75
N ASN A 249 9.43 2.97 5.67
CA ASN A 249 9.00 2.92 7.08
C ASN A 249 7.52 3.29 7.18
N THR A 250 6.70 2.47 7.86
CA THR A 250 5.26 2.72 7.89
C THR A 250 4.65 2.63 9.29
N ALA A 251 4.80 1.52 9.98
CA ALA A 251 4.06 1.24 11.20
C ALA A 251 4.95 0.74 12.35
N ILE A 252 4.41 0.82 13.57
CA ILE A 252 4.99 0.21 14.77
C ILE A 252 3.93 -0.61 15.51
N PHE A 253 4.35 -1.71 16.13
CA PHE A 253 3.55 -2.34 17.15
C PHE A 253 3.84 -1.66 18.49
N SER A 254 2.88 -0.89 19.02
CA SER A 254 3.09 -0.13 20.25
C SER A 254 1.80 0.03 21.05
N ARG A 255 1.89 -0.09 22.37
CA ARG A 255 0.78 0.22 23.29
C ARG A 255 0.78 1.67 23.76
N GLY A 256 1.87 2.40 23.57
CA GLY A 256 2.09 3.76 24.09
C GLY A 256 2.45 4.79 23.04
N GLY A 257 2.41 4.46 21.75
CA GLY A 257 2.68 5.39 20.63
C GLY A 257 4.16 5.62 20.31
N GLY A 258 5.10 4.99 21.04
CA GLY A 258 6.53 5.03 20.73
C GLY A 258 7.08 3.63 20.43
N SER A 259 8.24 3.56 19.75
CA SER A 259 8.90 2.31 19.41
C SER A 259 9.25 1.48 20.65
N ILE A 260 8.97 0.19 20.58
CA ILE A 260 9.40 -0.82 21.57
C ILE A 260 10.35 -1.87 20.95
N GLY A 261 10.99 -1.54 19.82
CA GLY A 261 11.86 -2.45 19.09
C GLY A 261 11.11 -3.37 18.11
N ILE A 262 9.87 -3.00 17.73
CA ILE A 262 9.08 -3.71 16.72
C ILE A 262 8.56 -2.66 15.74
N GLY A 263 9.28 -2.48 14.64
CA GLY A 263 8.95 -1.61 13.53
C GLY A 263 8.68 -2.40 12.26
N PHE A 264 7.90 -1.83 11.35
CA PHE A 264 7.51 -2.43 10.09
C PHE A 264 7.77 -1.47 8.94
N SER A 265 8.29 -2.02 7.85
CA SER A 265 8.53 -1.29 6.61
C SER A 265 7.96 -2.07 5.43
N ILE A 266 7.35 -1.36 4.49
CA ILE A 266 6.86 -1.91 3.23
C ILE A 266 8.06 -2.29 2.37
N PRO A 267 8.16 -3.53 1.83
CA PRO A 267 9.26 -3.93 0.97
C PRO A 267 9.39 -3.03 -0.27
N ILE A 268 10.61 -2.63 -0.62
CA ILE A 268 10.81 -1.71 -1.76
C ILE A 268 10.40 -2.33 -3.10
N ASN A 269 10.47 -3.66 -3.25
CA ASN A 269 10.03 -4.33 -4.46
C ASN A 269 8.51 -4.18 -4.68
N MET A 270 7.70 -4.10 -3.60
CA MET A 270 6.29 -3.78 -3.70
C MET A 270 6.08 -2.37 -4.28
N ALA A 271 6.81 -1.37 -3.78
CA ALA A 271 6.76 -0.02 -4.34
C ALA A 271 7.26 0.04 -5.80
N ARG A 272 8.30 -0.72 -6.16
CA ARG A 272 8.79 -0.81 -7.55
C ARG A 272 7.73 -1.29 -8.52
N ARG A 273 6.84 -2.20 -8.10
CA ARG A 273 5.72 -2.69 -8.92
C ARG A 273 4.57 -1.68 -8.99
N ALA A 274 4.32 -0.96 -7.89
CA ALA A 274 3.24 0.03 -7.80
C ALA A 274 3.56 1.34 -8.53
N VAL A 275 4.78 1.87 -8.41
CA VAL A 275 5.18 3.20 -8.92
C VAL A 275 4.85 3.44 -10.39
N PRO A 276 5.13 2.53 -11.34
CA PRO A 276 4.77 2.75 -12.74
C PRO A 276 3.26 2.96 -12.93
N GLN A 277 2.43 2.15 -12.27
CA GLN A 277 0.97 2.26 -12.35
C GLN A 277 0.46 3.54 -11.67
N LEU A 278 1.02 3.89 -10.51
CA LEU A 278 0.68 5.14 -9.83
C LEU A 278 1.04 6.37 -10.66
N LYS A 279 2.18 6.35 -11.38
CA LYS A 279 2.58 7.43 -12.29
C LYS A 279 1.68 7.54 -13.52
N GLU A 280 1.24 6.43 -14.09
CA GLU A 280 0.47 6.39 -15.34
C GLU A 280 -1.03 6.56 -15.11
N HIS A 281 -1.57 5.90 -14.07
CA HIS A 281 -3.01 5.80 -13.85
C HIS A 281 -3.49 6.46 -12.56
N GLY A 282 -2.60 6.76 -11.61
CA GLY A 282 -2.94 7.30 -10.30
C GLY A 282 -3.32 6.25 -9.25
N PHE A 283 -3.52 5.00 -9.64
CA PHE A 283 -3.90 3.87 -8.79
C PHE A 283 -3.23 2.56 -9.24
N VAL A 284 -3.27 1.54 -8.38
CA VAL A 284 -2.73 0.19 -8.68
C VAL A 284 -3.88 -0.74 -9.06
N THR A 285 -3.79 -1.34 -10.23
CA THR A 285 -4.75 -2.35 -10.69
C THR A 285 -4.35 -3.73 -10.19
N ARG A 286 -5.29 -4.48 -9.64
CA ARG A 286 -5.09 -5.82 -9.11
C ARG A 286 -5.88 -6.86 -9.88
N GLY A 287 -5.27 -8.04 -10.00
CA GLY A 287 -5.97 -9.22 -10.47
C GLY A 287 -7.00 -9.71 -9.45
N TRP A 288 -8.06 -10.33 -9.96
CA TRP A 288 -9.12 -10.95 -9.19
C TRP A 288 -9.48 -12.32 -9.75
N LEU A 289 -9.67 -13.28 -8.84
CA LEU A 289 -10.00 -14.66 -9.18
C LEU A 289 -11.47 -14.99 -8.87
N GLY A 290 -12.04 -14.40 -7.83
CA GLY A 290 -13.43 -14.60 -7.44
C GLY A 290 -13.66 -15.87 -6.61
N VAL A 291 -12.78 -16.13 -5.65
CA VAL A 291 -12.93 -17.22 -4.68
C VAL A 291 -12.87 -16.68 -3.25
N ARG A 292 -13.57 -17.34 -2.35
CA ARG A 292 -13.34 -17.20 -0.91
C ARG A 292 -12.55 -18.40 -0.44
N ILE A 293 -11.46 -18.17 0.23
CA ILE A 293 -10.51 -19.20 0.66
C ILE A 293 -10.42 -19.28 2.18
N GLN A 294 -9.93 -20.43 2.65
CA GLN A 294 -9.57 -20.64 4.04
C GLN A 294 -8.27 -21.45 4.13
N PRO A 295 -7.58 -21.39 5.29
CA PRO A 295 -6.39 -22.20 5.55
C PRO A 295 -6.70 -23.70 5.51
N VAL A 296 -5.72 -24.50 5.09
CA VAL A 296 -5.70 -25.95 5.22
C VAL A 296 -4.92 -26.27 6.49
N ASP A 297 -5.57 -26.85 7.48
CA ASP A 297 -4.94 -27.43 8.67
C ASP A 297 -4.71 -28.95 8.50
N ASP A 298 -4.05 -29.58 9.47
CA ASP A 298 -3.72 -31.01 9.40
C ASP A 298 -4.97 -31.89 9.31
N ASP A 299 -6.05 -31.55 10.01
CA ASP A 299 -7.32 -32.30 10.02
C ASP A 299 -8.03 -32.20 8.65
N ILE A 300 -8.00 -31.02 8.04
CA ILE A 300 -8.53 -30.77 6.69
C ILE A 300 -7.68 -31.52 5.65
N ALA A 301 -6.34 -31.46 5.77
CA ALA A 301 -5.43 -32.15 4.86
C ALA A 301 -5.67 -33.65 4.87
N GLU A 302 -5.78 -34.26 6.04
CA GLU A 302 -6.09 -35.70 6.19
C GLU A 302 -7.44 -36.04 5.56
N SER A 303 -8.47 -35.20 5.80
CA SER A 303 -9.83 -35.42 5.28
C SER A 303 -9.91 -35.32 3.74
N LEU A 304 -9.06 -34.48 3.13
CA LEU A 304 -9.00 -34.27 1.69
C LEU A 304 -7.95 -35.17 1.01
N GLY A 305 -7.23 -36.02 1.77
CA GLY A 305 -6.20 -36.90 1.27
C GLY A 305 -4.95 -36.21 0.75
N LEU A 306 -4.61 -35.07 1.32
CA LEU A 306 -3.38 -34.32 1.04
C LEU A 306 -2.22 -34.91 1.87
N ASP A 307 -1.03 -34.91 1.28
CA ASP A 307 0.18 -35.38 1.98
C ASP A 307 0.65 -34.39 3.06
N GLU A 308 0.39 -33.08 2.88
CA GLU A 308 0.78 -32.00 3.77
C GLU A 308 -0.33 -30.93 3.86
N ALA A 309 -0.38 -30.18 4.97
CA ALA A 309 -1.29 -29.06 5.17
C ALA A 309 -0.80 -27.83 4.39
N GLN A 310 -1.04 -27.82 3.07
CA GLN A 310 -0.61 -26.76 2.17
C GLN A 310 -1.76 -26.29 1.26
N GLY A 311 -1.58 -25.11 0.67
CA GLY A 311 -2.52 -24.56 -0.29
C GLY A 311 -3.60 -23.68 0.31
N ALA A 312 -4.53 -23.27 -0.55
CA ALA A 312 -5.70 -22.46 -0.24
C ALA A 312 -6.97 -23.27 -0.54
N LEU A 313 -7.71 -23.67 0.50
CA LEU A 313 -8.99 -24.37 0.34
C LEU A 313 -10.07 -23.37 -0.10
N VAL A 314 -10.72 -23.65 -1.23
CA VAL A 314 -11.84 -22.87 -1.75
C VAL A 314 -13.09 -23.15 -0.92
N ALA A 315 -13.49 -22.19 -0.09
CA ALA A 315 -14.71 -22.27 0.70
C ALA A 315 -15.97 -21.95 -0.13
N SER A 316 -15.86 -21.02 -1.08
CA SER A 316 -16.91 -20.70 -2.05
C SER A 316 -16.33 -20.01 -3.28
N VAL A 317 -17.06 -20.08 -4.39
CA VAL A 317 -16.74 -19.40 -5.66
C VAL A 317 -17.85 -18.37 -5.89
N PHE A 318 -17.45 -17.16 -6.30
CA PHE A 318 -18.42 -16.10 -6.64
C PHE A 318 -19.03 -16.38 -8.01
N ASP A 319 -20.32 -16.12 -8.15
CA ASP A 319 -21.01 -16.20 -9.44
C ASP A 319 -20.40 -15.20 -10.44
N ASP A 320 -20.41 -15.55 -11.73
CA ASP A 320 -19.86 -14.74 -12.82
C ASP A 320 -18.40 -14.31 -12.65
N SER A 321 -17.62 -15.10 -11.88
CA SER A 321 -16.21 -14.83 -11.62
C SER A 321 -15.27 -15.64 -12.54
N PRO A 322 -14.00 -15.21 -12.73
CA PRO A 322 -12.99 -15.99 -13.41
C PRO A 322 -12.85 -17.44 -12.93
N ALA A 323 -12.94 -17.65 -11.62
CA ALA A 323 -12.89 -18.98 -11.03
C ALA A 323 -14.12 -19.82 -11.41
N SER A 324 -15.31 -19.24 -11.40
CA SER A 324 -16.56 -19.90 -11.84
C SER A 324 -16.48 -20.31 -13.31
N GLU A 325 -16.06 -19.38 -14.18
CA GLU A 325 -15.90 -19.65 -15.62
C GLU A 325 -14.87 -20.73 -15.92
N ALA A 326 -13.80 -20.80 -15.10
CA ALA A 326 -12.75 -21.82 -15.22
C ALA A 326 -13.14 -23.17 -14.63
N GLY A 327 -14.27 -23.28 -13.95
CA GLY A 327 -14.73 -24.52 -13.33
C GLY A 327 -14.07 -24.84 -12.00
N VAL A 328 -13.63 -23.84 -11.25
CA VAL A 328 -13.23 -23.99 -9.84
C VAL A 328 -14.47 -24.28 -9.00
N GLU A 329 -14.36 -25.19 -8.07
CA GLU A 329 -15.47 -25.62 -7.21
C GLU A 329 -15.13 -25.44 -5.73
N ALA A 330 -16.16 -25.28 -4.89
CA ALA A 330 -15.98 -25.34 -3.44
C ALA A 330 -15.45 -26.72 -3.04
N GLY A 331 -14.40 -26.77 -2.23
CA GLY A 331 -13.70 -27.99 -1.86
C GLY A 331 -12.38 -28.20 -2.63
N ASP A 332 -12.11 -27.45 -3.69
CA ASP A 332 -10.79 -27.45 -4.34
C ASP A 332 -9.73 -26.89 -3.40
N VAL A 333 -8.54 -27.48 -3.42
CA VAL A 333 -7.35 -26.90 -2.77
C VAL A 333 -6.41 -26.35 -3.83
N ILE A 334 -6.27 -25.04 -3.90
CA ILE A 334 -5.35 -24.38 -4.84
C ILE A 334 -3.94 -24.53 -4.30
N VAL A 335 -3.07 -25.21 -5.06
CA VAL A 335 -1.67 -25.49 -4.68
C VAL A 335 -0.65 -24.79 -5.57
N SER A 336 -1.06 -24.29 -6.75
CA SER A 336 -0.19 -23.49 -7.62
C SER A 336 -1.03 -22.53 -8.46
N PHE A 337 -0.49 -21.34 -8.71
CA PHE A 337 -1.09 -20.29 -9.55
C PHE A 337 0.00 -19.67 -10.43
N ASP A 338 -0.18 -19.70 -11.75
CA ASP A 338 0.77 -19.17 -12.75
C ASP A 338 2.21 -19.70 -12.57
N GLY A 339 2.35 -20.98 -12.16
CA GLY A 339 3.63 -21.62 -11.90
C GLY A 339 4.31 -21.27 -10.58
N GLN A 340 3.64 -20.49 -9.71
CA GLN A 340 4.08 -20.21 -8.36
C GLN A 340 3.34 -21.12 -7.38
N ASP A 341 4.07 -21.71 -6.44
CA ASP A 341 3.50 -22.57 -5.42
C ASP A 341 2.70 -21.73 -4.40
N VAL A 342 1.59 -22.27 -3.93
CA VAL A 342 0.74 -21.70 -2.89
C VAL A 342 0.93 -22.57 -1.65
N ASP A 343 1.88 -22.20 -0.79
CA ASP A 343 2.16 -22.95 0.43
C ASP A 343 1.08 -22.72 1.48
N LYS A 344 0.56 -21.49 1.58
CA LYS A 344 -0.48 -21.09 2.54
C LYS A 344 -1.61 -20.36 1.82
N SER A 345 -2.81 -20.45 2.39
CA SER A 345 -3.97 -19.72 1.86
C SER A 345 -3.71 -18.23 1.68
N ASP A 346 -2.93 -17.64 2.58
CA ASP A 346 -2.61 -16.22 2.58
C ASP A 346 -1.68 -15.79 1.44
N ASP A 347 -1.00 -16.72 0.75
CA ASP A 347 -0.11 -16.40 -0.36
C ASP A 347 -0.89 -16.14 -1.65
N LEU A 348 -2.01 -16.85 -1.84
CA LEU A 348 -2.80 -16.78 -3.08
C LEU A 348 -3.32 -15.36 -3.39
N PRO A 349 -3.88 -14.56 -2.45
CA PRO A 349 -4.36 -13.23 -2.77
C PRO A 349 -3.27 -12.28 -3.28
N ALA A 350 -2.04 -12.40 -2.74
CA ALA A 350 -0.92 -11.59 -3.18
C ALA A 350 -0.49 -11.96 -4.61
N ILE A 351 -0.36 -13.26 -4.91
CA ILE A 351 0.03 -13.76 -6.23
C ILE A 351 -1.02 -13.38 -7.29
N VAL A 352 -2.30 -13.54 -6.97
CA VAL A 352 -3.42 -13.16 -7.87
C VAL A 352 -3.42 -11.66 -8.12
N ALA A 353 -3.27 -10.85 -7.07
CA ALA A 353 -3.28 -9.39 -7.19
C ALA A 353 -2.12 -8.83 -8.03
N GLU A 354 -0.96 -9.48 -8.03
CA GLU A 354 0.19 -9.10 -8.87
C GLU A 354 0.02 -9.49 -10.34
N THR A 355 -0.96 -10.35 -10.66
CA THR A 355 -1.19 -10.80 -12.03
C THR A 355 -1.99 -9.76 -12.81
N VAL A 356 -1.50 -9.44 -14.01
CA VAL A 356 -2.14 -8.44 -14.89
C VAL A 356 -3.53 -8.93 -15.30
N PRO A 357 -4.60 -8.14 -15.11
CA PRO A 357 -5.94 -8.48 -15.59
C PRO A 357 -5.96 -8.78 -17.08
N GLY A 358 -6.74 -9.78 -17.48
CA GLY A 358 -6.82 -10.30 -18.84
C GLY A 358 -5.77 -11.36 -19.17
N LYS A 359 -4.81 -11.64 -18.30
CA LYS A 359 -3.85 -12.72 -18.48
C LYS A 359 -4.52 -14.08 -18.23
N GLU A 360 -4.38 -15.03 -19.17
CA GLU A 360 -4.71 -16.43 -18.95
C GLU A 360 -3.55 -17.09 -18.18
N VAL A 361 -3.85 -17.77 -17.08
CA VAL A 361 -2.90 -18.44 -16.18
C VAL A 361 -3.31 -19.87 -15.93
N GLU A 362 -2.33 -20.71 -15.56
CA GLU A 362 -2.58 -22.07 -15.10
C GLU A 362 -2.81 -22.06 -13.59
N LEU A 363 -3.92 -22.67 -13.17
CA LEU A 363 -4.32 -22.88 -11.79
C LEU A 363 -4.28 -24.38 -11.51
N VAL A 364 -3.45 -24.83 -10.58
CA VAL A 364 -3.42 -26.23 -10.17
C VAL A 364 -4.20 -26.39 -8.88
N VAL A 365 -5.23 -27.22 -8.93
CA VAL A 365 -6.07 -27.56 -7.78
C VAL A 365 -5.99 -29.04 -7.47
N ILE A 366 -6.15 -29.40 -6.20
CA ILE A 366 -6.41 -30.77 -5.78
C ILE A 366 -7.91 -30.90 -5.52
N ARG A 367 -8.55 -31.81 -6.26
CA ARG A 367 -9.98 -32.12 -6.17
C ARG A 367 -10.14 -33.63 -5.99
N ASP A 368 -10.83 -34.06 -4.95
CA ASP A 368 -11.02 -35.49 -4.63
C ASP A 368 -9.70 -36.28 -4.58
N GLY A 369 -8.64 -35.67 -4.05
CA GLY A 369 -7.30 -36.28 -3.96
C GLY A 369 -6.53 -36.32 -5.30
N ALA A 370 -7.07 -35.77 -6.38
CA ALA A 370 -6.41 -35.75 -7.70
C ALA A 370 -6.02 -34.32 -8.11
N SER A 371 -4.79 -34.15 -8.63
CA SER A 371 -4.34 -32.87 -9.18
C SER A 371 -5.00 -32.61 -10.52
N THR A 372 -5.60 -31.43 -10.65
CA THR A 372 -6.27 -30.95 -11.88
C THR A 372 -5.72 -29.56 -12.23
N THR A 373 -5.37 -29.35 -13.50
CA THR A 373 -4.94 -28.04 -14.00
C THR A 373 -6.10 -27.38 -14.73
N LEU A 374 -6.45 -26.19 -14.30
CA LEU A 374 -7.47 -25.33 -14.90
C LEU A 374 -6.80 -24.11 -15.54
N LYS A 375 -7.44 -23.54 -16.56
CA LYS A 375 -7.02 -22.28 -17.18
C LYS A 375 -7.98 -21.19 -16.76
N VAL A 376 -7.47 -20.13 -16.19
CA VAL A 376 -8.25 -19.02 -15.66
C VAL A 376 -7.79 -17.71 -16.29
N THR A 377 -8.71 -16.91 -16.79
CA THR A 377 -8.41 -15.53 -17.21
C THR A 377 -8.67 -14.61 -16.03
N VAL A 378 -7.62 -14.02 -15.48
CA VAL A 378 -7.70 -13.14 -14.30
C VAL A 378 -8.49 -11.89 -14.65
N ALA A 379 -9.53 -11.55 -13.86
CA ALA A 379 -10.27 -10.31 -14.02
C ALA A 379 -9.60 -9.16 -13.25
N ARG A 380 -10.04 -7.94 -13.50
CA ARG A 380 -9.71 -6.77 -12.67
C ARG A 380 -10.55 -6.79 -11.40
N MET A 381 -9.96 -6.45 -10.27
CA MET A 381 -10.69 -6.28 -9.02
C MET A 381 -11.52 -4.99 -9.08
N ASP A 382 -12.84 -5.07 -8.98
CA ASP A 382 -13.75 -3.91 -9.11
C ASP A 382 -13.51 -2.80 -8.08
N SER A 383 -12.93 -3.14 -6.91
CA SER A 383 -12.57 -2.14 -5.89
C SER A 383 -11.33 -1.30 -6.26
N ASP A 384 -10.63 -1.64 -7.35
CA ASP A 384 -9.50 -0.88 -7.90
C ASP A 384 -9.96 0.04 -9.06
N GLU A 385 -11.26 0.17 -9.28
CA GLU A 385 -11.76 1.32 -10.04
C GLU A 385 -11.26 2.59 -9.34
N GLU A 386 -10.75 3.51 -10.17
CA GLU A 386 -10.31 4.84 -9.80
C GLU A 386 -11.13 5.33 -8.60
N PRO A 387 -10.51 5.69 -7.43
CA PRO A 387 -11.29 6.31 -6.37
C PRO A 387 -12.04 7.42 -7.05
N ALA A 388 -13.35 7.30 -7.13
CA ALA A 388 -14.17 8.15 -7.98
C ALA A 388 -13.84 9.56 -7.54
N LYS A 389 -12.95 10.25 -8.31
CA LYS A 389 -12.66 11.67 -8.08
C LYS A 389 -14.01 12.29 -7.94
N PRO A 390 -14.30 13.04 -6.85
CA PRO A 390 -15.61 13.62 -6.67
C PRO A 390 -16.00 14.25 -7.99
N VAL A 391 -17.00 13.65 -8.67
CA VAL A 391 -17.37 14.08 -9.99
C VAL A 391 -18.07 15.40 -9.79
N LYS A 392 -17.44 16.45 -10.27
CA LYS A 392 -18.09 17.75 -10.37
C LYS A 392 -19.15 17.66 -11.44
N ALA A 393 -20.40 17.74 -11.03
CA ALA A 393 -21.48 18.14 -11.92
C ALA A 393 -21.40 19.69 -11.97
N GLU A 394 -20.51 20.21 -12.84
CA GLU A 394 -20.16 21.65 -12.87
C GLU A 394 -21.39 22.53 -13.06
N ALA A 395 -22.30 22.12 -13.96
CA ALA A 395 -23.54 22.85 -14.19
C ALA A 395 -24.49 22.91 -12.96
N LEU A 396 -24.38 21.96 -12.02
CA LEU A 396 -25.19 21.90 -10.81
C LEU A 396 -24.45 22.44 -9.58
N GLY A 397 -23.13 22.56 -9.64
CA GLY A 397 -22.25 23.00 -8.54
C GLY A 397 -22.21 22.02 -7.38
N LEU A 398 -22.25 20.70 -7.66
CA LEU A 398 -22.13 19.66 -6.64
C LEU A 398 -21.10 18.59 -7.03
N SER A 399 -20.54 17.96 -6.02
CA SER A 399 -19.65 16.81 -6.17
C SER A 399 -20.30 15.61 -5.50
N VAL A 400 -20.30 14.46 -6.19
CA VAL A 400 -20.84 13.21 -5.68
C VAL A 400 -19.79 12.11 -5.70
N GLN A 401 -19.97 11.10 -4.84
CA GLN A 401 -19.15 9.90 -4.78
C GLN A 401 -20.03 8.69 -4.44
N ASP A 402 -19.50 7.49 -4.68
CA ASP A 402 -20.19 6.24 -4.36
C ASP A 402 -20.30 6.05 -2.84
N ILE A 403 -21.35 5.34 -2.41
CA ILE A 403 -21.55 4.98 -1.00
C ILE A 403 -20.73 3.73 -0.73
N THR A 404 -19.61 3.89 -0.02
CA THR A 404 -18.84 2.75 0.49
C THR A 404 -19.39 2.32 1.86
N GLU A 405 -19.15 1.05 2.26
CA GLU A 405 -19.56 0.56 3.59
C GLU A 405 -18.96 1.41 4.73
N GLU A 406 -17.73 1.90 4.57
CA GLU A 406 -17.07 2.76 5.54
C GLU A 406 -17.75 4.12 5.65
N LEU A 407 -18.07 4.72 4.51
CA LEU A 407 -18.75 6.01 4.45
C LEU A 407 -20.18 5.92 4.97
N ALA A 408 -20.90 4.82 4.66
CA ALA A 408 -22.22 4.52 5.20
C ALA A 408 -22.16 4.41 6.74
N ALA A 409 -21.17 3.69 7.28
CA ALA A 409 -20.97 3.55 8.71
C ALA A 409 -20.59 4.88 9.40
N GLU A 410 -19.73 5.70 8.78
CA GLU A 410 -19.33 7.01 9.32
C GLU A 410 -20.50 7.99 9.38
N LEU A 411 -21.35 7.99 8.38
CA LEU A 411 -22.47 8.91 8.23
C LEU A 411 -23.77 8.36 8.84
N GLY A 412 -23.77 7.10 9.29
CA GLY A 412 -24.93 6.44 9.88
C GLY A 412 -26.03 6.20 8.84
N ILE A 413 -25.64 5.94 7.58
CA ILE A 413 -26.55 5.59 6.48
C ILE A 413 -26.76 4.07 6.53
N ASP A 414 -28.01 3.61 6.36
CA ASP A 414 -28.33 2.18 6.26
C ASP A 414 -27.64 1.60 5.01
N THR A 415 -27.00 0.44 5.14
CA THR A 415 -26.27 -0.26 4.07
C THR A 415 -27.17 -0.69 2.90
N ASN A 416 -28.51 -0.65 3.08
CA ASN A 416 -29.47 -0.93 2.02
C ASN A 416 -29.86 0.32 1.19
N VAL A 417 -29.30 1.48 1.49
CA VAL A 417 -29.56 2.71 0.73
C VAL A 417 -28.73 2.72 -0.53
N GLU A 418 -29.40 2.65 -1.69
CA GLU A 418 -28.76 2.80 -3.00
C GLU A 418 -28.77 4.27 -3.41
N GLY A 419 -27.66 4.75 -3.99
CA GLY A 419 -27.53 6.14 -4.42
C GLY A 419 -26.10 6.63 -4.51
N VAL A 420 -25.94 7.93 -4.72
CA VAL A 420 -24.63 8.61 -4.65
C VAL A 420 -24.67 9.64 -3.53
N ILE A 421 -23.57 9.75 -2.78
CA ILE A 421 -23.48 10.72 -1.68
C ILE A 421 -22.90 12.04 -2.18
N VAL A 422 -23.51 13.14 -1.76
CA VAL A 422 -22.99 14.49 -2.02
C VAL A 422 -21.78 14.75 -1.13
N SER A 423 -20.58 14.80 -1.71
CA SER A 423 -19.33 15.06 -0.99
C SER A 423 -19.07 16.56 -0.80
N ALA A 424 -19.44 17.40 -1.75
CA ALA A 424 -19.32 18.85 -1.66
C ALA A 424 -20.42 19.57 -2.44
N VAL A 425 -20.74 20.78 -2.01
CA VAL A 425 -21.65 21.72 -2.70
C VAL A 425 -20.95 23.06 -2.79
N GLU A 426 -20.86 23.64 -3.98
CA GLU A 426 -20.23 24.94 -4.20
C GLU A 426 -21.10 26.08 -3.67
N ALA A 427 -20.48 27.03 -3.00
CA ALA A 427 -21.19 28.19 -2.45
C ALA A 427 -21.79 29.05 -3.58
N GLY A 428 -23.06 29.40 -3.46
CA GLY A 428 -23.81 30.16 -4.48
C GLY A 428 -24.33 29.31 -5.65
N SER A 429 -24.04 28.01 -5.69
CA SER A 429 -24.42 27.10 -6.78
C SER A 429 -25.93 26.84 -6.85
N PRO A 430 -26.42 26.33 -8.01
CA PRO A 430 -27.78 25.85 -8.15
C PRO A 430 -28.19 24.82 -7.10
N ALA A 431 -27.30 23.88 -6.76
CA ALA A 431 -27.55 22.86 -5.74
C ALA A 431 -27.70 23.46 -4.33
N GLU A 432 -26.85 24.42 -3.96
CA GLU A 432 -26.96 25.09 -2.66
C GLU A 432 -28.26 25.87 -2.53
N ARG A 433 -28.70 26.56 -3.59
CA ARG A 433 -29.94 27.35 -3.59
C ARG A 433 -31.19 26.50 -3.32
N VAL A 434 -31.19 25.23 -3.74
CA VAL A 434 -32.31 24.30 -3.48
C VAL A 434 -32.12 23.51 -2.18
N GLY A 435 -31.05 23.82 -1.44
CA GLY A 435 -30.81 23.29 -0.10
C GLY A 435 -30.21 21.89 -0.06
N ILE A 436 -29.51 21.46 -1.11
CA ILE A 436 -28.67 20.26 -1.10
C ILE A 436 -27.43 20.56 -0.24
N ARG A 437 -26.95 19.56 0.50
CA ARG A 437 -25.85 19.69 1.45
C ARG A 437 -24.89 18.50 1.35
N PRO A 438 -23.61 18.67 1.70
CA PRO A 438 -22.74 17.54 1.90
C PRO A 438 -23.32 16.54 2.91
N GLY A 439 -23.25 15.24 2.58
CA GLY A 439 -23.84 14.15 3.34
C GLY A 439 -25.27 13.75 2.91
N ASP A 440 -25.89 14.47 1.97
CA ASP A 440 -27.14 14.04 1.36
C ASP A 440 -26.88 12.88 0.40
N VAL A 441 -27.81 11.93 0.27
CA VAL A 441 -27.76 10.85 -0.73
C VAL A 441 -28.77 11.16 -1.85
N ILE A 442 -28.31 11.15 -3.10
CA ILE A 442 -29.16 11.26 -4.27
C ILE A 442 -29.50 9.85 -4.72
N GLU A 443 -30.78 9.47 -4.61
CA GLU A 443 -31.32 8.15 -4.97
C GLU A 443 -31.90 8.10 -6.39
N GLN A 444 -32.32 9.26 -6.92
CA GLN A 444 -32.89 9.35 -8.26
C GLN A 444 -32.49 10.65 -8.95
N VAL A 445 -32.28 10.56 -10.25
CA VAL A 445 -32.11 11.69 -11.16
C VAL A 445 -33.17 11.55 -12.26
N ALA A 446 -33.98 12.58 -12.50
CA ALA A 446 -35.00 12.57 -13.53
C ALA A 446 -35.97 11.37 -13.50
N ASN A 447 -36.39 10.94 -12.32
CA ASN A 447 -37.21 9.77 -12.06
C ASN A 447 -36.53 8.41 -12.31
N THR A 448 -35.23 8.37 -12.65
CA THR A 448 -34.47 7.14 -12.80
C THR A 448 -33.64 6.94 -11.52
N ARG A 449 -33.71 5.73 -10.93
CA ARG A 449 -32.85 5.39 -9.80
C ARG A 449 -31.42 5.34 -10.24
N VAL A 450 -30.53 5.79 -9.36
CA VAL A 450 -29.08 5.74 -9.54
C VAL A 450 -28.48 5.04 -8.32
N SER A 451 -27.58 4.08 -8.54
CA SER A 451 -26.93 3.31 -7.49
C SER A 451 -25.44 3.66 -7.34
N ASN A 452 -24.87 4.31 -8.35
CA ASN A 452 -23.45 4.68 -8.39
C ASN A 452 -23.22 5.96 -9.20
N VAL A 453 -22.00 6.50 -9.10
CA VAL A 453 -21.59 7.74 -9.79
C VAL A 453 -21.65 7.61 -11.30
N LYS A 454 -21.43 6.43 -11.86
CA LYS A 454 -21.50 6.19 -13.30
C LYS A 454 -22.94 6.39 -13.80
N GLU A 455 -23.89 5.75 -13.17
CA GLU A 455 -25.33 5.90 -13.50
C GLU A 455 -25.81 7.35 -13.30
N PHE A 456 -25.35 8.01 -12.22
CA PHE A 456 -25.62 9.42 -11.99
C PHE A 456 -25.12 10.31 -13.16
N ARG A 457 -23.92 10.06 -13.67
CA ARG A 457 -23.36 10.77 -14.83
C ARG A 457 -24.15 10.51 -16.11
N GLU A 458 -24.49 9.25 -16.37
CA GLU A 458 -25.27 8.87 -17.58
C GLU A 458 -26.62 9.58 -17.60
N GLN A 459 -27.29 9.69 -16.45
CA GLN A 459 -28.56 10.41 -16.35
C GLN A 459 -28.43 11.93 -16.53
N LEU A 460 -27.27 12.50 -16.29
CA LEU A 460 -27.00 13.93 -16.55
C LEU A 460 -26.53 14.17 -17.98
N ALA A 461 -25.76 13.25 -18.56
CA ALA A 461 -25.19 13.41 -19.91
C ALA A 461 -26.21 13.41 -21.03
N ASP A 462 -27.37 12.77 -20.83
CA ASP A 462 -28.48 12.73 -21.78
C ASP A 462 -29.35 14.02 -21.81
N ARG A 463 -28.91 15.10 -21.11
CA ARG A 463 -29.66 16.34 -20.95
C ARG A 463 -28.87 17.53 -21.46
N ASP A 464 -29.62 18.55 -21.90
CA ASP A 464 -29.05 19.84 -22.23
C ASP A 464 -28.58 20.55 -20.94
N GLU A 465 -27.45 21.29 -20.99
CA GLU A 465 -26.84 21.97 -19.84
C GLU A 465 -27.77 22.93 -19.11
N ASP A 466 -28.78 23.48 -19.79
CA ASP A 466 -29.77 24.41 -19.27
C ASP A 466 -31.01 23.71 -18.67
N ASP A 467 -31.11 22.40 -18.76
CA ASP A 467 -32.32 21.68 -18.32
C ASP A 467 -32.39 21.57 -16.79
N SER A 468 -33.56 21.82 -16.25
CA SER A 468 -33.84 21.57 -14.83
C SER A 468 -33.75 20.09 -14.49
N VAL A 469 -32.99 19.76 -13.42
CA VAL A 469 -32.81 18.38 -12.98
C VAL A 469 -33.61 18.12 -11.72
N LEU A 470 -34.60 17.18 -11.82
CA LEU A 470 -35.32 16.69 -10.64
C LEU A 470 -34.46 15.60 -9.97
N VAL A 471 -34.17 15.76 -8.70
CA VAL A 471 -33.43 14.77 -7.90
C VAL A 471 -34.23 14.37 -6.66
N LEU A 472 -34.22 13.07 -6.31
CA LEU A 472 -34.68 12.58 -5.03
C LEU A 472 -33.49 12.51 -4.07
N VAL A 473 -33.55 13.30 -3.02
CA VAL A 473 -32.49 13.45 -2.03
C VAL A 473 -32.94 12.86 -0.70
N ARG A 474 -32.13 11.95 -0.15
CA ARG A 474 -32.30 11.43 1.23
C ARG A 474 -31.37 12.18 2.18
N ARG A 475 -31.90 12.57 3.32
CA ARG A 475 -31.17 13.18 4.44
C ARG A 475 -31.59 12.52 5.74
N GLY A 476 -30.78 11.59 6.25
CA GLY A 476 -31.18 10.71 7.34
C GLY A 476 -32.37 9.84 6.94
N ASP A 477 -33.49 9.90 7.71
CA ASP A 477 -34.68 9.12 7.42
C ASP A 477 -35.67 9.81 6.45
N ASP A 478 -35.43 11.09 6.13
CA ASP A 478 -36.32 11.89 5.28
C ASP A 478 -35.87 11.87 3.82
N THR A 479 -36.84 11.72 2.90
CA THR A 479 -36.60 11.84 1.44
C THR A 479 -37.38 13.04 0.89
N LEU A 480 -36.73 13.83 0.03
CA LEU A 480 -37.26 15.07 -0.53
C LEU A 480 -36.89 15.21 -2.00
N PHE A 481 -37.87 15.55 -2.83
CA PHE A 481 -37.61 15.98 -4.21
C PHE A 481 -37.04 17.39 -4.25
N ARG A 482 -36.01 17.62 -5.07
CA ARG A 482 -35.41 18.93 -5.36
C ARG A 482 -35.33 19.11 -6.87
N VAL A 483 -35.64 20.32 -7.34
CA VAL A 483 -35.40 20.70 -8.73
C VAL A 483 -34.22 21.67 -8.77
N ILE A 484 -33.13 21.22 -9.34
CA ILE A 484 -31.92 22.03 -9.54
C ILE A 484 -32.06 22.69 -10.92
N LYS A 485 -32.00 24.01 -10.96
CA LYS A 485 -32.00 24.80 -12.20
C LYS A 485 -30.59 25.33 -12.41
N PRO A 486 -29.87 24.88 -13.46
CA PRO A 486 -28.59 25.46 -13.82
C PRO A 486 -28.67 26.99 -14.00
N ASP A 487 -27.55 27.68 -13.84
CA ASP A 487 -27.47 29.09 -14.15
C ASP A 487 -27.45 29.21 -15.67
N ALA A 488 -28.37 29.99 -16.26
CA ALA A 488 -28.30 30.35 -17.66
C ALA A 488 -27.00 31.14 -17.89
N GLU A 489 -26.15 30.68 -18.82
CA GLU A 489 -25.01 31.50 -19.23
C GLU A 489 -25.54 32.81 -19.86
N ASP A 490 -25.14 33.98 -19.30
CA ASP A 490 -25.39 35.31 -19.84
C ASP A 490 -24.45 35.62 -21.05
#